data_82e1e8bffe27cae186d63f271e13316d
#
_entry.id   82e1e8bffe27cae186d63f271e13316d
#
_cell.length_a   1.000
_cell.length_b   1.000
_cell.length_c   1.000
_cell.angle_alpha   90.00
_cell.angle_beta   90.00
_cell.angle_gamma   90.00
#
_symmetry.space_group_name_H-M   'P 1'
#
loop_
_entity.id
_entity.type
_entity.pdbx_description
1 polymer ?
#
loop_
_entity_poly.entity_id
_entity_poly.type
_entity_poly.pdbx_seq_one_letter_code
_entity_poly.pdbx_strand_id
1 'polypeptide(L)'
;LSLRDPKSDKYVGSEENWQHAENSLRKVLKASGMSFSECEGEAAFYGPKADFMVSDCIGREWQLGTVQLDYNLPERFKLEYTGSDNHPHRPVMIHRAPFGSMERFTGMLIEHFAGAFPLWLAPEQIRVLPVSDKTLDYANEVAAQLRKNGFRISIDTRSEKVNAKIRD
;
A
#
# COMPACT_ATOMS: atom_id res chain seq x y z
N LEU A 1 9.33 7.46 -12.85
CA LEU A 1 8.84 6.67 -13.98
C LEU A 1 9.98 5.82 -14.51
N SER A 2 9.88 4.51 -14.35
CA SER A 2 10.88 3.54 -14.78
C SER A 2 10.56 3.07 -16.20
N LEU A 3 11.50 3.34 -17.10
CA LEU A 3 11.41 3.07 -18.54
C LEU A 3 12.33 1.93 -18.92
N ARG A 4 12.10 1.32 -20.06
CA ARG A 4 13.04 0.33 -20.62
C ARG A 4 14.30 1.01 -21.15
N ASP A 5 15.39 0.26 -21.22
CA ASP A 5 16.56 0.56 -22.04
C ASP A 5 16.33 -0.07 -23.43
N PRO A 6 16.18 0.73 -24.50
CA PRO A 6 15.94 0.19 -25.85
C PRO A 6 17.08 -0.68 -26.38
N LYS A 7 18.26 -0.61 -25.78
CA LYS A 7 19.46 -1.38 -26.19
C LYS A 7 19.57 -2.73 -25.49
N SER A 8 18.69 -3.01 -24.51
CA SER A 8 18.75 -4.22 -23.69
C SER A 8 17.76 -5.28 -24.17
N ASP A 9 18.23 -6.51 -24.31
CA ASP A 9 17.44 -7.68 -24.72
C ASP A 9 16.57 -8.27 -23.61
N LYS A 10 16.61 -7.69 -22.39
CA LYS A 10 15.83 -8.20 -21.24
C LYS A 10 14.33 -7.94 -21.36
N TYR A 11 13.93 -7.01 -22.22
CA TYR A 11 12.53 -6.56 -22.32
C TYR A 11 11.75 -7.36 -23.37
N VAL A 12 10.55 -7.77 -23.00
CA VAL A 12 9.67 -8.56 -23.88
C VAL A 12 8.49 -7.72 -24.38
N GLY A 13 7.94 -8.10 -25.53
CA GLY A 13 6.83 -7.41 -26.17
C GLY A 13 7.26 -6.54 -27.35
N SER A 14 6.29 -5.97 -28.05
CA SER A 14 6.52 -5.13 -29.21
C SER A 14 6.96 -3.72 -28.82
N GLU A 15 7.74 -3.09 -29.70
CA GLU A 15 8.14 -1.68 -29.59
C GLU A 15 6.94 -0.76 -29.41
N GLU A 16 5.88 -0.99 -30.18
CA GLU A 16 4.65 -0.19 -30.17
C GLU A 16 3.96 -0.26 -28.81
N ASN A 17 3.84 -1.45 -28.20
CA ASN A 17 3.26 -1.64 -26.88
C ASN A 17 4.07 -0.91 -25.80
N TRP A 18 5.40 -0.94 -25.89
CA TRP A 18 6.27 -0.21 -24.97
C TRP A 18 6.07 1.30 -25.08
N GLN A 19 6.12 1.85 -26.28
CA GLN A 19 5.92 3.28 -26.51
C GLN A 19 4.53 3.73 -26.03
N HIS A 20 3.49 2.93 -26.29
CA HIS A 20 2.14 3.21 -25.83
C HIS A 20 2.03 3.21 -24.31
N ALA A 21 2.58 2.20 -23.65
CA ALA A 21 2.57 2.09 -22.19
C ALA A 21 3.35 3.22 -21.50
N GLU A 22 4.55 3.52 -21.97
CA GLU A 22 5.39 4.59 -21.44
C GLU A 22 4.73 5.96 -21.59
N ASN A 23 4.16 6.23 -22.77
CA ASN A 23 3.45 7.48 -23.04
C ASN A 23 2.17 7.61 -22.20
N SER A 24 1.46 6.51 -21.97
CA SER A 24 0.26 6.49 -21.13
C SER A 24 0.60 6.83 -19.67
N LEU A 25 1.63 6.19 -19.08
CA LEU A 25 2.08 6.52 -17.74
C LEU A 25 2.59 7.96 -17.64
N ARG A 26 3.37 8.41 -18.62
CA ARG A 26 3.87 9.80 -18.68
C ARG A 26 2.73 10.82 -18.71
N LYS A 27 1.68 10.55 -19.50
CA LYS A 27 0.48 11.39 -19.59
C LYS A 27 -0.26 11.44 -18.24
N VAL A 28 -0.45 10.31 -17.58
CA VAL A 28 -1.14 10.23 -16.28
C VAL A 28 -0.34 10.96 -15.20
N LEU A 29 0.97 10.74 -15.12
CA LEU A 29 1.83 11.41 -14.15
C LEU A 29 1.85 12.93 -14.33
N LYS A 30 1.92 13.41 -15.57
CA LYS A 30 1.79 14.85 -15.86
C LYS A 30 0.43 15.40 -15.44
N ALA A 31 -0.65 14.67 -15.72
CA ALA A 31 -2.00 15.10 -15.35
C ALA A 31 -2.25 15.09 -13.83
N SER A 32 -1.54 14.27 -13.06
CA SER A 32 -1.64 14.23 -11.60
C SER A 32 -1.02 15.44 -10.90
N GLY A 33 -0.22 16.24 -11.62
CA GLY A 33 0.51 17.37 -11.04
C GLY A 33 1.69 17.00 -10.13
N MET A 34 2.00 15.71 -10.00
CA MET A 34 3.17 15.25 -9.23
C MET A 34 4.46 15.48 -10.02
N SER A 35 5.50 15.90 -9.32
CA SER A 35 6.86 15.90 -9.88
C SER A 35 7.38 14.47 -9.98
N PHE A 36 8.03 14.13 -11.09
CA PHE A 36 8.63 12.81 -11.29
C PHE A 36 9.89 12.91 -12.14
N SER A 37 10.79 11.96 -11.97
CA SER A 37 11.94 11.72 -12.83
C SER A 37 11.69 10.52 -13.73
N GLU A 38 12.38 10.46 -14.86
CA GLU A 38 12.40 9.29 -15.74
C GLU A 38 13.74 8.56 -15.57
N CYS A 39 13.66 7.24 -15.33
CA CYS A 39 14.81 6.37 -15.10
C CYS A 39 14.83 5.28 -16.18
N GLU A 40 15.72 5.43 -17.14
CA GLU A 40 15.92 4.44 -18.20
C GLU A 40 16.59 3.17 -17.65
N GLY A 41 16.15 2.00 -18.10
CA GLY A 41 16.70 0.72 -17.67
C GLY A 41 16.06 0.12 -16.41
N GLU A 42 15.23 0.87 -15.69
CA GLU A 42 14.63 0.46 -14.41
C GLU A 42 13.24 -0.19 -14.55
N ALA A 43 12.70 -0.27 -15.76
CA ALA A 43 11.42 -0.96 -15.99
C ALA A 43 11.54 -2.45 -15.69
N ALA A 44 10.41 -3.08 -15.35
CA ALA A 44 10.33 -4.54 -15.37
C ALA A 44 10.45 -5.06 -16.79
N PHE A 45 10.85 -6.33 -16.95
CA PHE A 45 11.06 -6.91 -18.28
C PHE A 45 9.79 -6.95 -19.14
N TYR A 46 8.61 -6.86 -18.53
CA TYR A 46 7.31 -6.97 -19.20
C TYR A 46 6.53 -5.66 -19.29
N GLY A 47 7.00 -4.57 -18.67
CA GLY A 47 6.31 -3.28 -18.77
C GLY A 47 6.95 -2.16 -17.96
N PRO A 48 6.65 -0.90 -18.34
CA PRO A 48 7.07 0.28 -17.60
C PRO A 48 6.28 0.43 -16.31
N LYS A 49 6.83 1.16 -15.34
CA LYS A 49 6.21 1.34 -14.03
C LYS A 49 6.42 2.75 -13.47
N ALA A 50 5.42 3.19 -12.71
CA ALA A 50 5.53 4.35 -11.84
C ALA A 50 5.79 3.86 -10.41
N ASP A 51 6.96 4.17 -9.86
CA ASP A 51 7.36 3.84 -8.50
C ASP A 51 7.20 5.06 -7.60
N PHE A 52 6.62 4.87 -6.43
CA PHE A 52 6.46 5.90 -5.42
C PHE A 52 7.58 5.79 -4.39
N MET A 53 8.49 6.75 -4.45
CA MET A 53 9.65 6.84 -3.57
C MET A 53 9.31 7.71 -2.35
N VAL A 54 9.69 7.26 -1.17
CA VAL A 54 9.49 7.97 0.09
C VAL A 54 10.82 8.03 0.83
N SER A 55 11.18 9.21 1.32
CA SER A 55 12.38 9.39 2.13
C SER A 55 12.09 9.14 3.61
N ASP A 56 12.98 8.41 4.27
CA ASP A 56 12.96 8.24 5.72
C ASP A 56 13.55 9.44 6.47
N CYS A 57 13.54 9.41 7.79
CA CYS A 57 13.99 10.53 8.64
C CYS A 57 15.48 10.84 8.51
N ILE A 58 16.29 9.94 7.97
CA ILE A 58 17.70 10.14 7.70
C ILE A 58 18.02 10.33 6.20
N GLY A 59 16.98 10.52 5.37
CA GLY A 59 17.10 10.85 3.96
C GLY A 59 17.36 9.66 3.02
N ARG A 60 17.17 8.40 3.48
CA ARG A 60 17.23 7.23 2.58
C ARG A 60 15.91 7.10 1.82
N GLU A 61 16.01 6.81 0.53
CA GLU A 61 14.84 6.60 -0.30
C GLU A 61 14.40 5.13 -0.30
N TRP A 62 13.09 4.94 -0.17
CA TRP A 62 12.44 3.64 -0.17
C TRP A 62 11.32 3.61 -1.20
N GLN A 63 11.35 2.63 -2.08
CA GLN A 63 10.21 2.35 -2.94
C GLN A 63 9.10 1.71 -2.10
N LEU A 64 7.94 2.37 -2.03
CA LEU A 64 6.75 1.85 -1.35
C LEU A 64 5.72 1.34 -2.36
N GLY A 65 5.10 2.23 -3.10
CA GLY A 65 4.08 1.84 -4.06
C GLY A 65 4.61 1.68 -5.47
N THR A 66 3.87 0.92 -6.29
CA THR A 66 4.11 0.85 -7.72
C THR A 66 2.82 0.67 -8.50
N VAL A 67 2.76 1.25 -9.69
CA VAL A 67 1.73 0.98 -10.70
C VAL A 67 2.45 0.63 -12.00
N GLN A 68 2.06 -0.47 -12.61
CA GLN A 68 2.77 -1.05 -13.74
C GLN A 68 1.81 -1.47 -14.84
N LEU A 69 2.11 -1.13 -16.07
CA LEU A 69 1.35 -1.57 -17.24
C LEU A 69 1.98 -2.81 -17.84
N ASP A 70 1.13 -3.77 -18.21
CA ASP A 70 1.53 -5.05 -18.75
C ASP A 70 0.63 -5.42 -19.93
N TYR A 71 1.20 -5.41 -21.12
CA TYR A 71 0.58 -5.88 -22.35
C TYR A 71 0.95 -7.33 -22.67
N ASN A 72 2.02 -7.83 -22.05
CA ASN A 72 2.63 -9.10 -22.37
C ASN A 72 1.87 -10.31 -21.81
N LEU A 73 1.48 -10.27 -20.52
CA LEU A 73 0.69 -11.36 -19.92
C LEU A 73 -0.68 -11.55 -20.60
N PRO A 74 -1.47 -10.50 -20.87
CA PRO A 74 -2.70 -10.66 -21.63
C PRO A 74 -2.52 -11.30 -23.00
N GLU A 75 -1.44 -10.99 -23.70
CA GLU A 75 -1.12 -11.60 -24.99
C GLU A 75 -0.73 -13.08 -24.82
N ARG A 76 0.15 -13.40 -23.89
CA ARG A 76 0.61 -14.78 -23.63
C ARG A 76 -0.51 -15.72 -23.17
N PHE A 77 -1.43 -15.21 -22.35
CA PHE A 77 -2.60 -15.97 -21.89
C PHE A 77 -3.78 -15.90 -22.88
N LYS A 78 -3.64 -15.17 -23.99
CA LYS A 78 -4.70 -14.97 -25.00
C LYS A 78 -6.00 -14.48 -24.37
N LEU A 79 -5.88 -13.55 -23.41
CA LEU A 79 -7.04 -12.97 -22.75
C LEU A 79 -7.81 -12.08 -23.71
N GLU A 80 -9.12 -12.20 -23.69
CA GLU A 80 -10.01 -11.39 -24.53
C GLU A 80 -11.27 -10.98 -23.75
N TYR A 81 -11.82 -9.82 -24.13
CA TYR A 81 -13.12 -9.37 -23.68
C TYR A 81 -13.92 -8.86 -24.86
N THR A 82 -15.25 -8.90 -24.78
CA THR A 82 -16.12 -8.33 -25.81
C THR A 82 -16.24 -6.83 -25.60
N GLY A 83 -15.80 -6.05 -26.58
CA GLY A 83 -15.90 -4.60 -26.56
C GLY A 83 -17.33 -4.09 -26.82
N SER A 84 -17.52 -2.77 -26.73
CA SER A 84 -18.79 -2.12 -27.02
C SER A 84 -19.20 -2.22 -28.52
N ASP A 85 -18.26 -2.54 -29.38
CA ASP A 85 -18.42 -2.83 -30.79
C ASP A 85 -18.80 -4.30 -31.07
N ASN A 86 -19.01 -5.10 -30.01
CA ASN A 86 -19.31 -6.52 -30.08
C ASN A 86 -18.22 -7.39 -30.74
N HIS A 87 -16.96 -6.90 -30.72
CA HIS A 87 -15.80 -7.65 -31.19
C HIS A 87 -14.87 -8.01 -30.02
N PRO A 88 -14.03 -9.08 -30.16
CA PRO A 88 -13.05 -9.44 -29.16
C PRO A 88 -11.90 -8.43 -29.14
N HIS A 89 -11.52 -8.00 -27.94
CA HIS A 89 -10.40 -7.10 -27.70
C HIS A 89 -9.44 -7.69 -26.67
N ARG A 90 -8.15 -7.34 -26.78
CA ARG A 90 -7.13 -7.69 -25.81
C ARG A 90 -7.15 -6.71 -24.64
N PRO A 91 -7.30 -7.16 -23.39
CA PRO A 91 -7.18 -6.28 -22.25
C PRO A 91 -5.73 -5.84 -22.00
N VAL A 92 -5.56 -4.76 -21.26
CA VAL A 92 -4.29 -4.37 -20.65
C VAL A 92 -4.34 -4.73 -19.18
N MET A 93 -3.27 -5.31 -18.65
CA MET A 93 -3.18 -5.63 -17.23
C MET A 93 -2.50 -4.48 -16.50
N ILE A 94 -3.07 -4.06 -15.38
CA ILE A 94 -2.50 -3.05 -14.51
C ILE A 94 -2.17 -3.71 -13.18
N HIS A 95 -0.87 -3.87 -12.91
CA HIS A 95 -0.40 -4.33 -11.61
C HIS A 95 -0.30 -3.14 -10.66
N ARG A 96 -0.79 -3.34 -9.45
CA ARG A 96 -0.78 -2.29 -8.43
C ARG A 96 -0.36 -2.85 -7.08
N ALA A 97 0.72 -2.35 -6.55
CA ALA A 97 1.19 -2.62 -5.20
C ALA A 97 1.19 -1.30 -4.39
N PRO A 98 0.13 -0.99 -3.63
CA PRO A 98 -0.01 0.32 -2.96
C PRO A 98 1.06 0.57 -1.91
N PHE A 99 1.52 -0.47 -1.22
CA PHE A 99 2.41 -0.37 -0.05
C PHE A 99 3.81 -0.96 -0.28
N GLY A 100 4.03 -1.62 -1.40
CA GLY A 100 5.23 -2.43 -1.64
C GLY A 100 5.27 -3.63 -0.67
N SER A 101 6.20 -3.63 0.30
CA SER A 101 6.24 -4.60 1.39
C SER A 101 5.51 -4.03 2.60
N MET A 102 4.67 -4.86 3.25
CA MET A 102 3.95 -4.46 4.47
C MET A 102 4.91 -4.14 5.61
N GLU A 103 6.01 -4.87 5.72
CA GLU A 103 7.05 -4.64 6.73
C GLU A 103 7.71 -3.28 6.54
N ARG A 104 8.11 -2.95 5.32
CA ARG A 104 8.70 -1.66 4.98
C ARG A 104 7.72 -0.53 5.23
N PHE A 105 6.49 -0.67 4.79
CA PHE A 105 5.44 0.33 4.98
C PHE A 105 5.15 0.54 6.47
N THR A 106 5.03 -0.52 7.26
CA THR A 106 4.85 -0.42 8.71
C THR A 106 6.03 0.27 9.37
N GLY A 107 7.26 -0.05 8.99
CA GLY A 107 8.47 0.62 9.49
C GLY A 107 8.45 2.12 9.22
N MET A 108 8.07 2.52 8.00
CA MET A 108 7.92 3.93 7.64
C MET A 108 6.83 4.65 8.44
N LEU A 109 5.70 3.97 8.71
CA LEU A 109 4.63 4.53 9.53
C LEU A 109 5.06 4.71 10.99
N ILE A 110 5.76 3.73 11.58
CA ILE A 110 6.29 3.84 12.96
C ILE A 110 7.23 5.03 13.06
N GLU A 111 8.10 5.20 12.08
CA GLU A 111 9.03 6.32 12.02
C GLU A 111 8.30 7.66 11.84
N HIS A 112 7.37 7.73 10.89
CA HIS A 112 6.61 8.94 10.58
C HIS A 112 5.81 9.46 11.77
N PHE A 113 5.15 8.56 12.51
CA PHE A 113 4.36 8.90 13.68
C PHE A 113 5.12 8.86 15.00
N ALA A 114 6.42 8.50 14.98
CA ALA A 114 7.23 8.25 16.18
C ALA A 114 6.52 7.30 17.19
N GLY A 115 5.77 6.32 16.67
CA GLY A 115 4.96 5.39 17.45
C GLY A 115 3.60 5.93 17.92
N ALA A 116 3.36 7.24 17.85
CA ALA A 116 2.08 7.87 18.24
C ALA A 116 1.07 7.81 17.08
N PHE A 117 0.61 6.64 16.76
CA PHE A 117 -0.33 6.42 15.66
C PHE A 117 -1.66 7.16 15.83
N PRO A 118 -2.26 7.66 14.75
CA PRO A 118 -3.65 8.10 14.80
C PRO A 118 -4.56 6.92 15.20
N LEU A 119 -5.69 7.22 15.82
CA LEU A 119 -6.57 6.22 16.43
C LEU A 119 -6.93 5.06 15.48
N TRP A 120 -7.19 5.35 14.21
CA TRP A 120 -7.59 4.34 13.22
C TRP A 120 -6.45 3.36 12.86
N LEU A 121 -5.19 3.77 13.04
CA LEU A 121 -4.00 2.92 12.83
C LEU A 121 -3.48 2.28 14.12
N ALA A 122 -3.84 2.81 15.30
CA ALA A 122 -3.32 2.32 16.58
C ALA A 122 -3.62 0.83 16.74
N PRO A 123 -2.60 -0.01 17.08
CA PRO A 123 -2.80 -1.45 17.33
C PRO A 123 -3.81 -1.72 18.43
N GLU A 124 -3.78 -0.90 19.49
CA GLU A 124 -4.77 -0.83 20.54
C GLU A 124 -5.42 0.55 20.50
N GLN A 125 -6.76 0.60 20.34
CA GLN A 125 -7.49 1.86 20.21
C GLN A 125 -8.11 2.30 21.53
N ILE A 126 -8.51 1.35 22.35
CA ILE A 126 -9.15 1.59 23.64
C ILE A 126 -8.63 0.56 24.64
N ARG A 127 -8.21 1.03 25.81
CA ARG A 127 -7.92 0.16 26.95
C ARG A 127 -8.94 0.43 28.06
N VAL A 128 -9.62 -0.62 28.48
CA VAL A 128 -10.58 -0.54 29.57
C VAL A 128 -9.84 -0.86 30.89
N LEU A 129 -9.93 0.04 31.87
CA LEU A 129 -9.22 -0.04 33.15
C LEU A 129 -10.25 -0.24 34.28
N PRO A 130 -10.53 -1.48 34.72
CA PRO A 130 -11.36 -1.72 35.89
C PRO A 130 -10.74 -1.08 37.14
N VAL A 131 -11.54 -0.35 37.92
CA VAL A 131 -11.08 0.33 39.15
C VAL A 131 -10.81 -0.70 40.26
N SER A 132 -11.56 -1.80 40.26
CA SER A 132 -11.40 -2.92 41.18
C SER A 132 -11.91 -4.21 40.55
N ASP A 133 -11.58 -5.35 41.16
CA ASP A 133 -12.07 -6.66 40.71
C ASP A 133 -13.61 -6.74 40.67
N LYS A 134 -14.29 -5.98 41.54
CA LYS A 134 -15.76 -5.88 41.59
C LYS A 134 -16.40 -5.27 40.34
N THR A 135 -15.61 -4.54 39.54
CA THR A 135 -16.07 -3.88 38.31
C THR A 135 -15.62 -4.62 37.05
N LEU A 136 -15.02 -5.81 37.19
CA LEU A 136 -14.48 -6.55 36.07
C LEU A 136 -15.57 -7.03 35.09
N ASP A 137 -16.71 -7.50 35.63
CA ASP A 137 -17.82 -7.97 34.78
C ASP A 137 -18.37 -6.83 33.91
N TYR A 138 -18.59 -5.68 34.51
CA TYR A 138 -19.00 -4.49 33.77
C TYR A 138 -17.96 -4.04 32.73
N ALA A 139 -16.66 -4.10 33.06
CA ALA A 139 -15.60 -3.79 32.13
C ALA A 139 -15.59 -4.76 30.91
N ASN A 140 -15.87 -6.03 31.16
CA ASN A 140 -16.02 -7.04 30.10
C ASN A 140 -17.22 -6.73 29.19
N GLU A 141 -18.36 -6.35 29.75
CA GLU A 141 -19.55 -5.95 28.98
C GLU A 141 -19.26 -4.75 28.08
N VAL A 142 -18.64 -3.69 28.63
CA VAL A 142 -18.23 -2.50 27.88
C VAL A 142 -17.28 -2.87 26.76
N ALA A 143 -16.25 -3.67 27.05
CA ALA A 143 -15.28 -4.09 26.04
C ALA A 143 -15.93 -4.94 24.95
N ALA A 144 -16.89 -5.80 25.29
CA ALA A 144 -17.64 -6.60 24.31
C ALA A 144 -18.47 -5.71 23.37
N GLN A 145 -19.14 -4.71 23.88
CA GLN A 145 -19.91 -3.75 23.08
C GLN A 145 -19.00 -2.97 22.12
N LEU A 146 -17.86 -2.49 22.60
CA LEU A 146 -16.91 -1.75 21.80
C LEU A 146 -16.27 -2.64 20.70
N ARG A 147 -15.91 -3.90 21.01
CA ARG A 147 -15.44 -4.87 20.00
C ARG A 147 -16.48 -5.14 18.93
N LYS A 148 -17.75 -5.22 19.31
CA LYS A 148 -18.86 -5.39 18.36
C LYS A 148 -18.94 -4.23 17.36
N ASN A 149 -18.51 -3.03 17.77
CA ASN A 149 -18.43 -1.84 16.93
C ASN A 149 -17.09 -1.74 16.15
N GLY A 150 -16.25 -2.77 16.16
CA GLY A 150 -15.04 -2.87 15.35
C GLY A 150 -13.79 -2.25 15.97
N PHE A 151 -13.82 -1.85 17.23
CA PHE A 151 -12.62 -1.32 17.90
C PHE A 151 -11.67 -2.42 18.38
N ARG A 152 -10.36 -2.17 18.28
CA ARG A 152 -9.29 -2.99 18.86
C ARG A 152 -9.11 -2.63 20.33
N ILE A 153 -9.45 -3.55 21.23
CA ILE A 153 -9.60 -3.27 22.66
C ILE A 153 -8.85 -4.26 23.50
N SER A 154 -8.20 -3.77 24.55
CA SER A 154 -7.71 -4.57 25.67
C SER A 154 -8.42 -4.19 26.97
N ILE A 155 -8.33 -5.07 27.97
CA ILE A 155 -8.79 -4.85 29.34
C ILE A 155 -7.57 -5.12 30.24
N ASP A 156 -7.22 -4.16 31.09
CA ASP A 156 -6.17 -4.36 32.09
C ASP A 156 -6.72 -5.03 33.33
N THR A 157 -6.57 -6.34 33.40
CA THR A 157 -7.07 -7.17 34.51
C THR A 157 -6.09 -7.28 35.68
N ARG A 158 -4.95 -6.57 35.65
CA ARG A 158 -3.98 -6.61 36.76
C ARG A 158 -4.61 -6.09 38.03
N SER A 159 -4.27 -6.70 39.16
CA SER A 159 -4.68 -6.24 40.49
C SER A 159 -3.80 -5.06 40.96
N GLU A 160 -3.91 -3.93 40.26
CA GLU A 160 -3.11 -2.73 40.48
C GLU A 160 -4.01 -1.50 40.67
N LYS A 161 -3.45 -0.47 41.31
CA LYS A 161 -4.15 0.84 41.43
C LYS A 161 -4.34 1.46 40.06
N VAL A 162 -5.49 2.11 39.83
CA VAL A 162 -5.84 2.74 38.56
C VAL A 162 -4.72 3.67 38.05
N ASN A 163 -4.10 4.45 38.95
CA ASN A 163 -2.99 5.33 38.58
C ASN A 163 -1.78 4.59 38.00
N ALA A 164 -1.52 3.35 38.45
CA ALA A 164 -0.47 2.52 37.87
C ALA A 164 -0.84 2.01 36.48
N LYS A 165 -2.09 1.57 36.33
CA LYS A 165 -2.63 1.13 35.03
C LYS A 165 -2.66 2.25 33.98
N ILE A 166 -2.87 3.50 34.39
CA ILE A 166 -2.86 4.66 33.48
C ILE A 166 -1.44 5.04 33.06
N ARG A 167 -0.46 4.87 33.96
CA ARG A 167 0.93 5.22 33.68
C ARG A 167 1.58 4.23 32.70
N ASP A 168 1.27 2.95 32.80
CA ASP A 168 1.84 1.85 32.02
C ASP A 168 1.21 1.69 30.64
#